data_7db85e5cc1a4da93fe59fc918f8576b1
#
_entry.id   7db85e5cc1a4da93fe59fc918f8576b1
#
_cell.length_a   1.000
_cell.length_b   1.000
_cell.length_c   1.000
_cell.angle_alpha   90.00
_cell.angle_beta   90.00
_cell.angle_gamma   90.00
#
_symmetry.space_group_name_H-M   'P 1'
#
loop_
_entity.id
_entity.type
_entity.pdbx_description
1 polymer ?
#
loop_
_entity_poly.entity_id
_entity_poly.type
_entity_poly.pdbx_seq_one_letter_code
_entity_poly.pdbx_strand_id
1 'polypeptide(L)'
;MIKKIRFEVTADSYAEMAHLTFFNNDVQLEVNTSNKTITLKDGTVHSFTATASDEYGGSYGVMAMFGTDGPAHSSDCWCSYTAGGEHWLELEFTPALPNSFANKLIFCCGQNEGSYPGTFSLFFIDENGSKKQIGEPLYVNAFNGLFEWKTTIPCLLGKNGRYYFLKPTVSNK
;
A
#
# COMPACT_ATOMS: atom_id res chain seq x y z
N MET A 1 10.75 -8.27 -11.56
CA MET A 1 9.50 -8.77 -10.92
C MET A 1 9.43 -8.20 -9.52
N ILE A 2 8.24 -7.97 -8.97
CA ILE A 2 8.03 -7.47 -7.61
C ILE A 2 7.78 -8.67 -6.71
N LYS A 3 8.73 -8.97 -5.85
CA LYS A 3 8.63 -10.06 -4.87
C LYS A 3 7.84 -9.62 -3.66
N LYS A 4 8.03 -8.35 -3.22
CA LYS A 4 7.36 -7.81 -2.04
C LYS A 4 6.88 -6.38 -2.26
N ILE A 5 5.78 -6.05 -1.60
CA ILE A 5 5.29 -4.69 -1.40
C ILE A 5 5.43 -4.39 0.09
N ARG A 6 6.14 -3.30 0.44
CA ARG A 6 6.36 -2.90 1.82
C ARG A 6 5.92 -1.47 2.04
N PHE A 7 5.13 -1.27 3.07
CA PHE A 7 4.77 0.04 3.60
C PHE A 7 5.59 0.28 4.85
N GLU A 8 6.27 1.40 4.92
CA GLU A 8 6.96 1.87 6.13
C GLU A 8 6.21 3.09 6.65
N VAL A 9 5.93 3.10 7.93
CA VAL A 9 5.10 4.10 8.58
C VAL A 9 5.86 4.67 9.76
N THR A 10 6.07 5.99 9.75
CA THR A 10 6.50 6.72 10.94
C THR A 10 5.28 7.37 11.55
N ALA A 11 4.84 6.89 12.71
CA ALA A 11 3.60 7.31 13.34
C ALA A 11 3.86 8.15 14.60
N ASP A 12 3.01 9.16 14.83
CA ASP A 12 3.03 9.96 16.07
C ASP A 12 2.27 9.25 17.21
N SER A 13 1.38 8.33 16.85
CA SER A 13 0.64 7.46 17.75
C SER A 13 0.62 6.04 17.16
N TYR A 14 -0.51 5.31 17.25
CA TYR A 14 -0.63 4.01 16.61
C TYR A 14 -0.62 4.16 15.09
N ALA A 15 0.13 3.30 14.38
CA ALA A 15 0.05 3.22 12.94
C ALA A 15 -1.17 2.36 12.56
N GLU A 16 -1.96 2.82 11.60
CA GLU A 16 -3.14 2.10 11.13
C GLU A 16 -3.24 2.13 9.61
N MET A 17 -3.72 1.05 9.02
CA MET A 17 -4.03 0.98 7.60
C MET A 17 -5.26 0.11 7.35
N ALA A 18 -6.17 0.62 6.54
CA ALA A 18 -7.37 -0.09 6.08
C ALA A 18 -7.63 0.16 4.60
N HIS A 19 -8.54 -0.61 4.02
CA HIS A 19 -9.04 -0.43 2.66
C HIS A 19 -7.96 -0.45 1.58
N LEU A 20 -6.87 -1.19 1.81
CA LEU A 20 -5.82 -1.31 0.80
C LEU A 20 -6.36 -1.98 -0.46
N THR A 21 -6.34 -1.25 -1.56
CA THR A 21 -6.81 -1.69 -2.87
C THR A 21 -5.79 -1.39 -3.95
N PHE A 22 -5.73 -2.25 -4.95
CA PHE A 22 -4.84 -2.15 -6.09
C PHE A 22 -5.65 -1.95 -7.37
N PHE A 23 -5.15 -1.11 -8.28
CA PHE A 23 -5.80 -0.84 -9.56
C PHE A 23 -4.81 -0.97 -10.71
N ASN A 24 -5.29 -1.51 -11.82
CA ASN A 24 -4.60 -1.50 -13.09
C ASN A 24 -5.48 -0.83 -14.15
N ASN A 25 -5.10 0.39 -14.58
CA ASN A 25 -5.87 1.23 -15.51
C ASN A 25 -7.34 1.38 -15.06
N ASP A 26 -7.54 1.82 -13.82
CA ASP A 26 -8.83 2.05 -13.15
C ASP A 26 -9.69 0.79 -12.91
N VAL A 27 -9.18 -0.39 -13.26
CA VAL A 27 -9.79 -1.66 -12.89
C VAL A 27 -9.22 -2.09 -11.54
N GLN A 28 -10.10 -2.22 -10.54
CA GLN A 28 -9.70 -2.75 -9.23
C GLN A 28 -9.33 -4.22 -9.36
N LEU A 29 -8.18 -4.60 -8.80
CA LEU A 29 -7.74 -5.99 -8.72
C LEU A 29 -8.46 -6.68 -7.57
N GLU A 30 -8.83 -7.93 -7.78
CA GLU A 30 -9.46 -8.73 -6.75
C GLU A 30 -8.43 -9.25 -5.75
N VAL A 31 -8.62 -8.95 -4.47
CA VAL A 31 -7.87 -9.53 -3.35
C VAL A 31 -8.79 -10.46 -2.57
N ASN A 32 -8.45 -11.74 -2.54
CA ASN A 32 -9.15 -12.73 -1.71
C ASN A 32 -8.37 -12.94 -0.42
N THR A 33 -8.85 -12.36 0.66
CA THR A 33 -8.20 -12.39 1.97
C THR A 33 -8.22 -13.78 2.61
N SER A 34 -9.26 -14.58 2.36
CA SER A 34 -9.38 -15.94 2.88
C SER A 34 -8.36 -16.88 2.27
N ASN A 35 -8.13 -16.78 0.97
CA ASN A 35 -7.17 -17.60 0.24
C ASN A 35 -5.79 -16.93 0.15
N LYS A 36 -5.68 -15.67 0.56
CA LYS A 36 -4.48 -14.84 0.45
C LYS A 36 -3.95 -14.80 -0.99
N THR A 37 -4.83 -14.40 -1.91
CA THR A 37 -4.49 -14.29 -3.34
C THR A 37 -4.88 -12.95 -3.90
N ILE A 38 -4.16 -12.52 -4.93
CA ILE A 38 -4.52 -11.40 -5.79
C ILE A 38 -4.68 -11.90 -7.22
N THR A 39 -5.78 -11.49 -7.86
CA THR A 39 -6.06 -11.80 -9.27
C THR A 39 -5.71 -10.57 -10.11
N LEU A 40 -4.80 -10.73 -11.05
CA LEU A 40 -4.39 -9.67 -11.97
C LEU A 40 -5.44 -9.48 -13.07
N LYS A 41 -5.31 -8.37 -13.81
CA LYS A 41 -6.24 -8.01 -14.90
C LYS A 41 -6.32 -9.08 -16.01
N ASP A 42 -5.28 -9.83 -16.24
CA ASP A 42 -5.21 -10.94 -17.22
C ASP A 42 -5.77 -12.26 -16.68
N GLY A 43 -6.26 -12.28 -15.44
CA GLY A 43 -6.76 -13.46 -14.76
C GLY A 43 -5.69 -14.28 -14.04
N THR A 44 -4.41 -13.89 -14.12
CA THR A 44 -3.35 -14.58 -13.38
C THR A 44 -3.51 -14.41 -11.89
N VAL A 45 -3.39 -15.49 -11.13
CA VAL A 45 -3.53 -15.51 -9.67
C VAL A 45 -2.17 -15.67 -9.01
N HIS A 46 -1.88 -14.80 -8.06
CA HIS A 46 -0.68 -14.85 -7.22
C HIS A 46 -1.08 -15.01 -5.76
N SER A 47 -0.44 -15.95 -5.07
CA SER A 47 -0.58 -16.07 -3.62
C SER A 47 0.28 -15.03 -2.91
N PHE A 48 -0.11 -14.64 -1.69
CA PHE A 48 0.74 -13.79 -0.87
C PHE A 48 0.73 -14.21 0.60
N THR A 49 1.77 -13.82 1.31
CA THR A 49 1.80 -13.77 2.78
C THR A 49 1.83 -12.30 3.21
N ALA A 50 1.23 -12.01 4.35
CA ALA A 50 1.23 -10.67 4.93
C ALA A 50 1.87 -10.72 6.31
N THR A 51 2.77 -9.79 6.59
CA THR A 51 3.46 -9.64 7.87
C THR A 51 3.56 -8.17 8.26
N ALA A 52 3.72 -7.91 9.54
CA ALA A 52 3.89 -6.57 10.08
C ALA A 52 5.03 -6.55 11.11
N SER A 53 5.54 -5.34 11.43
CA SER A 53 6.50 -5.16 12.53
C SER A 53 5.94 -5.62 13.86
N ASP A 54 4.68 -5.26 14.07
CA ASP A 54 3.87 -5.61 15.23
C ASP A 54 2.37 -5.46 14.87
N GLU A 55 1.49 -5.98 15.70
CA GLU A 55 0.04 -5.87 15.50
C GLU A 55 -0.68 -5.94 16.85
N TYR A 56 -1.72 -5.14 16.99
CA TYR A 56 -2.52 -5.08 18.23
C TYR A 56 -3.25 -6.41 18.50
N GLY A 57 -3.44 -7.21 17.44
CA GLY A 57 -4.09 -8.51 17.51
C GLY A 57 -5.62 -8.45 17.39
N GLY A 58 -6.25 -9.62 17.45
CA GLY A 58 -7.70 -9.73 17.24
C GLY A 58 -8.12 -9.28 15.84
N SER A 59 -9.12 -8.39 15.78
CA SER A 59 -9.60 -7.80 14.51
C SER A 59 -8.63 -6.80 13.87
N TYR A 60 -7.55 -6.43 14.57
CA TYR A 60 -6.55 -5.46 14.11
C TYR A 60 -5.26 -6.10 13.56
N GLY A 61 -5.32 -7.36 13.19
CA GLY A 61 -4.20 -8.08 12.58
C GLY A 61 -3.87 -7.59 11.18
N VAL A 62 -2.71 -8.01 10.67
CA VAL A 62 -2.16 -7.54 9.39
C VAL A 62 -3.13 -7.70 8.21
N MET A 63 -3.96 -8.74 8.18
CA MET A 63 -4.93 -8.95 7.10
C MET A 63 -6.07 -7.94 7.09
N ALA A 64 -6.33 -7.26 8.22
CA ALA A 64 -7.35 -6.22 8.31
C ALA A 64 -6.99 -4.95 7.51
N MET A 65 -5.75 -4.83 7.01
CA MET A 65 -5.41 -3.78 6.05
C MET A 65 -6.28 -3.81 4.78
N PHE A 66 -6.89 -4.96 4.45
CA PHE A 66 -7.81 -5.11 3.32
C PHE A 66 -9.28 -4.90 3.69
N GLY A 67 -9.57 -4.52 4.95
CA GLY A 67 -10.93 -4.27 5.42
C GLY A 67 -11.68 -3.30 4.51
N THR A 68 -12.96 -3.57 4.29
CA THR A 68 -13.81 -2.84 3.35
C THR A 68 -14.60 -1.72 3.99
N ASP A 69 -14.66 -1.67 5.31
CA ASP A 69 -15.32 -0.60 6.04
C ASP A 69 -14.56 0.70 5.76
N GLY A 70 -15.22 1.64 5.13
CA GLY A 70 -14.62 2.93 4.76
C GLY A 70 -14.09 3.70 5.98
N PRO A 71 -13.47 4.86 5.77
CA PRO A 71 -12.71 5.58 6.79
C PRO A 71 -13.47 5.94 8.08
N ALA A 72 -14.79 5.78 8.11
CA ALA A 72 -15.61 6.16 9.26
C ALA A 72 -15.86 5.03 10.28
N HIS A 73 -15.47 3.77 10.02
CA HIS A 73 -15.89 2.63 10.83
C HIS A 73 -14.88 1.49 10.96
N SER A 74 -13.62 1.77 10.97
CA SER A 74 -12.67 0.67 10.92
C SER A 74 -12.36 0.08 12.28
N SER A 75 -13.26 -0.77 12.78
CA SER A 75 -12.81 -1.92 13.58
C SER A 75 -12.06 -2.95 12.71
N ASP A 76 -11.89 -2.70 11.41
CA ASP A 76 -11.33 -3.59 10.41
C ASP A 76 -10.15 -2.91 9.74
N CYS A 77 -9.10 -2.65 10.53
CA CYS A 77 -7.83 -2.10 10.09
C CYS A 77 -6.67 -2.84 10.75
N TRP A 78 -5.54 -2.92 10.08
CA TRP A 78 -4.32 -3.21 10.80
C TRP A 78 -3.99 -2.04 11.72
N CYS A 79 -3.62 -2.35 12.96
CA CYS A 79 -3.16 -1.39 13.94
C CYS A 79 -1.87 -1.90 14.58
N SER A 80 -0.86 -1.04 14.72
CA SER A 80 0.36 -1.37 15.45
C SER A 80 0.06 -1.60 16.93
N TYR A 81 0.85 -2.46 17.57
CA TYR A 81 0.72 -2.70 19.01
C TYR A 81 1.30 -1.56 19.85
N THR A 82 2.41 -0.97 19.37
CA THR A 82 3.09 0.13 20.05
C THR A 82 2.68 1.48 19.46
N ALA A 83 2.56 2.49 20.31
CA ALA A 83 2.29 3.86 19.90
C ALA A 83 3.60 4.57 19.55
N GLY A 84 3.58 5.31 18.45
CA GLY A 84 4.70 6.12 17.96
C GLY A 84 5.86 5.32 17.41
N GLY A 85 6.71 5.98 16.63
CA GLY A 85 7.90 5.36 16.05
C GLY A 85 7.70 4.76 14.66
N GLU A 86 8.56 3.81 14.31
CA GLU A 86 8.61 3.21 12.99
C GLU A 86 7.95 1.83 12.99
N HIS A 87 7.01 1.66 12.06
CA HIS A 87 6.29 0.42 11.83
C HIS A 87 6.36 0.03 10.36
N TRP A 88 6.03 -1.21 10.04
CA TRP A 88 5.95 -1.65 8.66
C TRP A 88 4.91 -2.76 8.46
N LEU A 89 4.39 -2.80 7.24
CA LEU A 89 3.57 -3.86 6.67
C LEU A 89 4.25 -4.41 5.42
N GLU A 90 4.20 -5.71 5.21
CA GLU A 90 4.80 -6.34 4.04
C GLU A 90 3.90 -7.43 3.47
N LEU A 91 3.73 -7.40 2.15
CA LEU A 91 3.11 -8.46 1.36
C LEU A 91 4.19 -9.14 0.52
N GLU A 92 4.37 -10.45 0.66
CA GLU A 92 5.29 -11.24 -0.16
C GLU A 92 4.52 -12.15 -1.08
N PHE A 93 4.80 -12.09 -2.40
CA PHE A 93 4.05 -12.76 -3.46
C PHE A 93 4.75 -14.00 -4.01
N THR A 94 3.94 -15.03 -4.33
CA THR A 94 4.40 -16.27 -4.97
C THR A 94 3.40 -16.72 -6.03
N PRO A 95 3.81 -16.75 -7.32
CA PRO A 95 5.05 -16.19 -7.87
C PRO A 95 5.12 -14.66 -7.70
N ALA A 96 6.29 -14.06 -7.96
CA ALA A 96 6.47 -12.61 -7.92
C ALA A 96 5.56 -11.91 -8.93
N LEU A 97 5.07 -10.72 -8.60
CA LEU A 97 4.21 -9.92 -9.47
C LEU A 97 4.98 -9.30 -10.63
N PRO A 98 4.38 -9.15 -11.82
CA PRO A 98 4.96 -8.32 -12.88
C PRO A 98 5.06 -6.85 -12.44
N ASN A 99 6.05 -6.11 -12.93
CA ASN A 99 6.23 -4.70 -12.57
C ASN A 99 5.03 -3.82 -12.97
N SER A 100 4.22 -4.27 -13.91
CA SER A 100 3.01 -3.61 -14.41
C SER A 100 1.72 -4.09 -13.75
N PHE A 101 1.77 -4.85 -12.65
CA PHE A 101 0.58 -5.45 -12.04
C PHE A 101 -0.46 -4.41 -11.63
N ALA A 102 -0.02 -3.27 -11.11
CA ALA A 102 -0.86 -2.16 -10.70
C ALA A 102 -0.18 -0.83 -11.04
N ASN A 103 -0.99 0.19 -11.30
CA ASN A 103 -0.52 1.56 -11.50
C ASN A 103 -1.06 2.53 -10.46
N LYS A 104 -1.92 2.05 -9.55
CA LYS A 104 -2.48 2.84 -8.47
C LYS A 104 -2.77 1.95 -7.26
N LEU A 105 -2.44 2.44 -6.07
CA LEU A 105 -2.82 1.87 -4.79
C LEU A 105 -3.61 2.92 -4.02
N ILE A 106 -4.68 2.49 -3.36
CA ILE A 106 -5.49 3.33 -2.48
C ILE A 106 -5.55 2.66 -1.11
N PHE A 107 -5.50 3.45 -0.07
CA PHE A 107 -5.72 3.01 1.30
C PHE A 107 -6.33 4.14 2.12
N CYS A 108 -6.86 3.84 3.29
CA CYS A 108 -7.17 4.82 4.31
C CYS A 108 -6.44 4.46 5.61
N CYS A 109 -6.34 5.40 6.51
CA CYS A 109 -5.89 5.11 7.86
C CYS A 109 -7.02 5.38 8.85
N GLY A 110 -6.91 4.70 9.97
CA GLY A 110 -7.48 5.02 11.23
C GLY A 110 -8.93 4.86 11.51
N GLN A 111 -9.10 4.52 12.76
CA GLN A 111 -10.35 4.24 13.41
C GLN A 111 -10.95 5.46 14.11
N ASN A 112 -10.14 6.44 14.50
CA ASN A 112 -10.57 7.55 15.33
C ASN A 112 -10.15 8.90 14.75
N GLU A 113 -11.04 9.87 14.78
CA GLU A 113 -10.81 11.23 14.29
C GLU A 113 -9.53 11.84 14.87
N GLY A 114 -8.58 12.18 14.00
CA GLY A 114 -7.39 12.93 14.32
C GLY A 114 -6.34 12.22 15.19
N SER A 115 -6.52 10.94 15.46
CA SER A 115 -5.72 10.25 16.48
C SER A 115 -4.40 9.67 15.96
N TYR A 116 -4.22 9.46 14.67
CA TYR A 116 -3.12 8.65 14.15
C TYR A 116 -2.43 9.25 12.93
N PRO A 117 -1.86 10.46 13.05
CA PRO A 117 -1.06 11.01 11.98
C PRO A 117 0.21 10.19 11.79
N GLY A 118 0.63 10.07 10.55
CA GLY A 118 1.85 9.35 10.23
C GLY A 118 2.32 9.63 8.81
N THR A 119 3.59 9.34 8.57
CA THR A 119 4.18 9.38 7.23
C THR A 119 4.32 7.97 6.70
N PHE A 120 3.66 7.71 5.57
CA PHE A 120 3.68 6.41 4.89
C PHE A 120 4.59 6.47 3.69
N SER A 121 5.48 5.49 3.57
CA SER A 121 6.35 5.28 2.42
C SER A 121 6.08 3.92 1.82
N LEU A 122 5.97 3.85 0.49
CA LEU A 122 5.75 2.62 -0.26
C LEU A 122 7.04 2.17 -0.94
N PHE A 123 7.34 0.89 -0.81
CA PHE A 123 8.49 0.27 -1.46
C PHE A 123 8.08 -0.98 -2.23
N PHE A 124 8.70 -1.17 -3.39
CA PHE A 124 8.74 -2.45 -4.07
C PHE A 124 10.11 -3.10 -3.87
N ILE A 125 10.10 -4.39 -3.57
CA ILE A 125 11.31 -5.19 -3.39
C ILE A 125 11.29 -6.28 -4.45
N ASP A 126 12.34 -6.35 -5.24
CA ASP A 126 12.46 -7.35 -6.30
C ASP A 126 12.93 -8.73 -5.79
N GLU A 127 13.02 -9.69 -6.72
CA GLU A 127 13.46 -11.05 -6.42
C GLU A 127 14.91 -11.14 -5.94
N ASN A 128 15.72 -10.12 -6.18
CA ASN A 128 17.12 -10.02 -5.71
C ASN A 128 17.21 -9.29 -4.35
N GLY A 129 16.08 -8.84 -3.79
CA GLY A 129 16.04 -8.08 -2.56
C GLY A 129 16.33 -6.58 -2.73
N SER A 130 16.41 -6.09 -3.96
CA SER A 130 16.61 -4.65 -4.22
C SER A 130 15.32 -3.90 -3.89
N LYS A 131 15.43 -2.93 -2.96
CA LYS A 131 14.33 -2.12 -2.45
C LYS A 131 14.28 -0.79 -3.16
N LYS A 132 13.13 -0.46 -3.75
CA LYS A 132 12.90 0.79 -4.47
C LYS A 132 11.68 1.50 -3.90
N GLN A 133 11.83 2.77 -3.49
CA GLN A 133 10.72 3.62 -3.09
C GLN A 133 9.85 3.99 -4.30
N ILE A 134 8.55 3.95 -4.11
CA ILE A 134 7.53 4.25 -5.11
C ILE A 134 6.79 5.52 -4.72
N GLY A 135 7.02 6.57 -5.50
CA GLY A 135 6.47 7.90 -5.21
C GLY A 135 7.12 8.56 -3.99
N GLU A 136 6.53 9.68 -3.59
CA GLU A 136 6.92 10.42 -2.39
C GLU A 136 6.19 9.87 -1.16
N PRO A 137 6.76 10.00 0.05
CA PRO A 137 6.05 9.68 1.26
C PRO A 137 4.74 10.48 1.38
N LEU A 138 3.70 9.84 1.88
CA LEU A 138 2.40 10.47 2.12
C LEU A 138 2.24 10.77 3.60
N TYR A 139 2.13 12.03 3.96
CA TYR A 139 1.74 12.42 5.32
C TYR A 139 0.23 12.34 5.46
N VAL A 140 -0.21 11.54 6.40
CA VAL A 140 -1.61 11.25 6.69
C VAL A 140 -1.97 11.88 8.02
N ASN A 141 -2.80 12.92 7.98
CA ASN A 141 -3.26 13.64 9.16
C ASN A 141 -4.78 13.70 9.28
N ALA A 142 -5.49 13.10 8.35
CA ALA A 142 -6.95 13.15 8.28
C ALA A 142 -7.54 11.75 8.35
N PHE A 143 -8.46 11.60 9.27
CA PHE A 143 -9.21 10.39 9.52
C PHE A 143 -10.09 9.94 8.33
N ASN A 144 -10.69 10.87 7.61
CA ASN A 144 -11.71 10.61 6.60
C ASN A 144 -11.18 10.68 5.16
N GLY A 145 -9.93 10.31 4.91
CA GLY A 145 -9.34 10.40 3.59
C GLY A 145 -8.97 9.05 2.98
N LEU A 146 -9.16 8.92 1.68
CA LEU A 146 -8.51 7.91 0.87
C LEU A 146 -7.20 8.48 0.36
N PHE A 147 -6.11 7.77 0.59
CA PHE A 147 -4.79 8.14 0.12
C PHE A 147 -4.43 7.33 -1.11
N GLU A 148 -3.83 7.98 -2.09
CA GLU A 148 -3.53 7.36 -3.37
C GLU A 148 -2.04 7.46 -3.67
N TRP A 149 -1.41 6.32 -3.97
CA TRP A 149 -0.13 6.25 -4.65
C TRP A 149 -0.32 5.88 -6.13
N LYS A 150 0.30 6.64 -7.01
CA LYS A 150 0.46 6.26 -8.42
C LYS A 150 1.82 5.63 -8.62
N THR A 151 1.83 4.37 -9.01
CA THR A 151 3.05 3.58 -9.19
C THR A 151 3.70 3.80 -10.55
N THR A 152 2.94 4.29 -11.53
CA THR A 152 3.48 4.72 -12.82
C THR A 152 3.81 6.19 -12.78
N ILE A 153 5.07 6.50 -12.69
CA ILE A 153 5.58 7.78 -13.20
C ILE A 153 5.43 7.68 -14.72
N PRO A 154 4.70 8.59 -15.40
CA PRO A 154 4.64 8.58 -16.84
C PRO A 154 6.05 8.64 -17.39
N CYS A 155 6.49 7.55 -17.97
CA CYS A 155 7.80 7.43 -18.54
C CYS A 155 7.68 7.74 -20.03
N LEU A 156 8.10 8.93 -20.44
CA LEU A 156 8.23 9.24 -21.87
C LEU A 156 9.52 8.62 -22.36
N LEU A 157 9.40 7.64 -23.26
CA LEU A 157 10.51 7.13 -24.01
C LEU A 157 10.93 8.22 -25.01
N GLY A 158 12.02 8.91 -24.70
CA GLY A 158 12.58 9.88 -25.65
C GLY A 158 13.09 9.19 -26.92
N LYS A 159 13.12 9.91 -28.04
CA LYS A 159 13.61 9.43 -29.35
C LYS A 159 15.05 8.89 -29.34
N ASN A 160 15.77 9.08 -28.23
CA ASN A 160 17.15 8.62 -28.01
C ASN A 160 17.24 7.37 -27.12
N GLY A 161 16.11 6.70 -26.84
CA GLY A 161 16.05 5.52 -25.97
C GLY A 161 16.27 5.78 -24.48
N ARG A 162 16.29 7.06 -24.05
CA ARG A 162 16.39 7.41 -22.62
C ARG A 162 15.01 7.64 -22.04
N TYR A 163 14.83 7.19 -20.79
CA TYR A 163 13.62 7.42 -20.02
C TYR A 163 13.70 8.78 -19.32
N TYR A 164 12.69 9.61 -19.53
CA TYR A 164 12.52 10.88 -18.82
C TYR A 164 11.38 10.73 -17.80
N PHE A 165 11.69 10.99 -16.53
CA PHE A 165 10.70 11.00 -15.47
C PHE A 165 10.03 12.38 -15.44
N LEU A 166 8.72 12.43 -15.66
CA LEU A 166 7.95 13.65 -15.38
C LEU A 166 7.79 13.78 -13.86
N LYS A 167 8.19 14.92 -13.29
CA LYS A 167 7.89 15.20 -11.89
C LYS A 167 6.37 15.15 -11.68
N PRO A 168 5.88 14.49 -10.64
CA PRO A 168 4.47 14.54 -10.32
C PRO A 168 4.06 15.98 -10.04
N THR A 169 3.06 16.48 -10.76
CA THR A 169 2.41 17.74 -10.42
C THR A 169 1.56 17.46 -9.18
N VAL A 170 1.96 17.99 -8.05
CA VAL A 170 1.12 17.99 -6.85
C VAL A 170 -0.06 18.92 -7.13
N SER A 171 -1.23 18.33 -7.38
CA SER A 171 -2.48 19.09 -7.42
C SER A 171 -2.95 19.27 -5.98
N ASN A 172 -2.65 20.42 -5.40
CA ASN A 172 -3.33 20.87 -4.21
C ASN A 172 -4.79 21.23 -4.58
N LYS A 173 -5.73 20.39 -4.20
CA LYS A 173 -7.15 20.74 -4.06
C LYS A 173 -7.62 20.34 -2.69
#